data_a9d85ebd5aec438a0dac087024959893
#
_entry.id   a9d85ebd5aec438a0dac087024959893
#
_cell.length_a   1.000
_cell.length_b   1.000
_cell.length_c   1.000
_cell.angle_alpha   90.00
_cell.angle_beta   90.00
_cell.angle_gamma   90.00
#
_symmetry.space_group_name_H-M   'P 1'
#
loop_
_entity.id
_entity.type
_entity.pdbx_description
1 polymer ?
#
loop_
_entity_poly.entity_id
_entity_poly.type
_entity_poly.pdbx_seq_one_letter_code
_entity_poly.pdbx_strand_id
1 'polypeptide(L)'
;MILVVGGDSHIWGSELKDCKHSGPNGYSESTFTYLLGKDMQYICTANPGIGNREIHDRVMTNLVVGSIVLVCWTWQSRDNELDSDSWIISLQNKLKEHNIPYLFTCVDNCIITDNPDIDWTKWYMFPAGTNADYETVTPRGFYQWALENKYNVGPDRHPLEEAHRDAYNLIKDKFNELVKENN
;
A
#
# COMPACT_ATOMS: atom_id res chain seq x y z
N MET A 1 1.51 -19.45 -4.36
CA MET A 1 0.63 -18.27 -4.42
C MET A 1 1.45 -17.07 -4.86
N ILE A 2 0.88 -16.12 -5.60
CA ILE A 2 1.55 -14.91 -6.11
C ILE A 2 0.97 -13.70 -5.39
N LEU A 3 1.83 -12.79 -4.90
CA LEU A 3 1.43 -11.49 -4.38
C LEU A 3 1.92 -10.39 -5.32
N VAL A 4 0.99 -9.64 -5.92
CA VAL A 4 1.27 -8.44 -6.71
C VAL A 4 1.09 -7.21 -5.83
N VAL A 5 2.11 -6.37 -5.74
CA VAL A 5 2.11 -5.21 -4.85
C VAL A 5 2.31 -3.92 -5.63
N GLY A 6 1.38 -2.97 -5.45
CA GLY A 6 1.45 -1.61 -6.00
C GLY A 6 1.70 -0.56 -4.94
N GLY A 7 2.34 0.54 -5.33
CA GLY A 7 2.59 1.66 -4.44
C GLY A 7 3.70 2.58 -4.97
N ASP A 8 4.05 3.54 -4.15
CA ASP A 8 5.10 4.53 -4.43
C ASP A 8 6.44 4.20 -3.74
N SER A 9 7.24 5.23 -3.46
CA SER A 9 8.54 5.12 -2.79
C SER A 9 8.47 4.48 -1.39
N HIS A 10 7.35 4.60 -0.68
CA HIS A 10 7.15 3.97 0.63
C HIS A 10 7.07 2.44 0.52
N ILE A 11 6.45 1.96 -0.54
CA ILE A 11 6.32 0.52 -0.82
C ILE A 11 7.55 -0.03 -1.54
N TRP A 12 8.21 0.79 -2.33
CA TRP A 12 9.54 0.48 -2.87
C TRP A 12 10.58 0.35 -1.75
N GLY A 13 10.41 1.09 -0.65
CA GLY A 13 11.34 1.12 0.49
C GLY A 13 12.57 1.97 0.21
N SER A 14 12.40 3.16 -0.39
CA SER A 14 13.48 3.98 -0.98
C SER A 14 14.62 4.34 -0.04
N GLU A 15 14.40 4.47 1.26
CA GLU A 15 15.44 4.83 2.23
C GLU A 15 15.79 3.68 3.19
N LEU A 16 15.29 2.47 2.93
CA LEU A 16 15.63 1.31 3.71
C LEU A 16 17.02 0.79 3.33
N LYS A 17 17.74 0.24 4.28
CA LYS A 17 19.17 -0.12 4.15
C LYS A 17 19.47 -1.13 3.05
N ASP A 18 18.52 -1.99 2.75
CA ASP A 18 18.62 -3.04 1.75
C ASP A 18 18.09 -2.61 0.37
N CYS A 19 17.55 -1.39 0.24
CA CYS A 19 17.07 -0.84 -1.02
C CYS A 19 18.26 -0.56 -1.98
N LYS A 20 18.23 -1.17 -3.15
CA LYS A 20 19.33 -1.07 -4.13
C LYS A 20 19.04 -0.06 -5.25
N HIS A 21 18.23 0.92 -5.12
CA HIS A 21 17.90 2.01 -6.08
C HIS A 21 18.04 1.71 -7.59
N SER A 22 18.66 0.60 -7.99
CA SER A 22 18.89 0.20 -9.39
C SER A 22 18.84 -1.31 -9.56
N GLY A 23 18.20 -1.73 -10.64
CA GLY A 23 18.07 -3.15 -11.00
C GLY A 23 16.65 -3.70 -10.90
N PRO A 24 16.39 -4.88 -11.48
CA PRO A 24 15.05 -5.45 -11.58
C PRO A 24 14.40 -5.77 -10.23
N ASN A 25 15.20 -5.92 -9.17
CA ASN A 25 14.76 -6.13 -7.78
C ASN A 25 15.32 -5.03 -6.87
N GLY A 26 15.17 -3.77 -7.28
CA GLY A 26 15.72 -2.64 -6.54
C GLY A 26 14.94 -2.28 -5.26
N TYR A 27 13.75 -2.84 -5.07
CA TYR A 27 12.93 -2.62 -3.87
C TYR A 27 13.55 -3.26 -2.63
N SER A 28 13.14 -2.77 -1.47
CA SER A 28 13.57 -3.30 -0.18
C SER A 28 12.74 -4.52 0.25
N GLU A 29 13.40 -5.54 0.78
CA GLU A 29 12.77 -6.70 1.41
C GLU A 29 12.35 -6.41 2.87
N SER A 30 12.65 -5.24 3.39
CA SER A 30 12.27 -4.79 4.74
C SER A 30 10.93 -4.05 4.76
N THR A 31 10.24 -3.87 3.62
CA THR A 31 8.92 -3.25 3.59
C THR A 31 7.85 -4.16 4.20
N PHE A 32 6.81 -3.55 4.80
CA PHE A 32 5.71 -4.34 5.37
C PHE A 32 5.00 -5.21 4.31
N THR A 33 4.96 -4.76 3.07
CA THR A 33 4.36 -5.50 1.97
C THR A 33 5.19 -6.72 1.56
N TYR A 34 6.52 -6.59 1.55
CA TYR A 34 7.39 -7.75 1.31
C TYR A 34 7.28 -8.77 2.47
N LEU A 35 7.27 -8.30 3.71
CA LEU A 35 7.12 -9.17 4.89
C LEU A 35 5.79 -9.98 4.85
N LEU A 36 4.71 -9.42 4.29
CA LEU A 36 3.45 -10.14 4.05
C LEU A 36 3.59 -11.23 2.98
N GLY A 37 4.38 -10.96 1.94
CA GLY A 37 4.53 -11.85 0.78
C GLY A 37 5.80 -12.69 0.77
N LYS A 38 6.60 -12.72 1.84
CA LYS A 38 7.93 -13.37 1.88
C LYS A 38 7.93 -14.86 1.54
N ASP A 39 6.81 -15.54 1.78
CA ASP A 39 6.64 -16.98 1.50
C ASP A 39 5.84 -17.21 0.19
N MET A 40 5.66 -16.17 -0.63
CA MET A 40 4.95 -16.17 -1.91
C MET A 40 5.89 -15.76 -3.05
N GLN A 41 5.48 -15.99 -4.28
CA GLN A 41 6.10 -15.31 -5.42
C GLN A 41 5.70 -13.82 -5.34
N TYR A 42 6.65 -12.96 -4.98
CA TYR A 42 6.43 -11.53 -4.78
C TYR A 42 6.72 -10.74 -6.04
N ILE A 43 5.74 -9.98 -6.53
CA ILE A 43 5.87 -9.09 -7.69
C ILE A 43 5.65 -7.66 -7.22
N CYS A 44 6.75 -6.90 -7.09
CA CYS A 44 6.70 -5.49 -6.75
C CYS A 44 6.53 -4.64 -8.00
N THR A 45 5.40 -3.94 -8.11
CA THR A 45 5.15 -2.97 -9.18
C THR A 45 5.30 -1.53 -8.70
N ALA A 46 5.60 -1.33 -7.40
CA ALA A 46 5.85 -0.02 -6.83
C ALA A 46 7.02 0.69 -7.52
N ASN A 47 7.01 2.03 -7.48
CA ASN A 47 8.14 2.82 -8.00
C ASN A 47 8.19 4.19 -7.31
N PRO A 48 9.39 4.72 -7.00
CA PRO A 48 9.52 6.05 -6.41
C PRO A 48 8.94 7.16 -7.29
N GLY A 49 8.24 8.09 -6.66
CA GLY A 49 7.79 9.34 -7.30
C GLY A 49 6.52 9.24 -8.15
N ILE A 50 5.93 8.07 -8.29
CA ILE A 50 4.72 7.89 -9.12
C ILE A 50 3.44 8.31 -8.40
N GLY A 51 2.40 8.67 -9.20
CA GLY A 51 1.04 8.94 -8.76
C GLY A 51 0.12 7.72 -8.84
N ASN A 52 -1.15 7.92 -8.47
CA ASN A 52 -2.14 6.84 -8.40
C ASN A 52 -2.49 6.25 -9.77
N ARG A 53 -2.50 7.07 -10.82
CA ARG A 53 -2.64 6.58 -12.20
C ARG A 53 -1.56 5.57 -12.56
N GLU A 54 -0.30 5.90 -12.31
CA GLU A 54 0.80 5.00 -12.66
C GLU A 54 0.81 3.76 -11.77
N ILE A 55 0.44 3.87 -10.49
CA ILE A 55 0.23 2.71 -9.62
C ILE A 55 -0.81 1.77 -10.22
N HIS A 56 -1.99 2.30 -10.61
CA HIS A 56 -3.04 1.56 -11.29
C HIS A 56 -2.51 0.82 -12.53
N ASP A 57 -1.88 1.54 -13.47
CA ASP A 57 -1.44 1.00 -14.75
C ASP A 57 -0.39 -0.09 -14.59
N ARG A 58 0.54 0.08 -13.65
CA ARG A 58 1.58 -0.90 -13.34
C ARG A 58 1.00 -2.17 -12.70
N VAL A 59 0.06 -2.03 -11.77
CA VAL A 59 -0.64 -3.20 -11.20
C VAL A 59 -1.44 -3.92 -12.28
N MET A 60 -2.23 -3.19 -13.07
CA MET A 60 -3.04 -3.76 -14.16
C MET A 60 -2.21 -4.56 -15.17
N THR A 61 -1.02 -4.06 -15.53
CA THR A 61 -0.11 -4.74 -16.47
C THR A 61 0.49 -6.03 -15.89
N ASN A 62 0.55 -6.16 -14.57
CA ASN A 62 1.15 -7.28 -13.87
C ASN A 62 0.13 -8.21 -13.19
N LEU A 63 -1.17 -8.05 -13.45
CA LEU A 63 -2.19 -8.95 -12.92
C LEU A 63 -1.99 -10.38 -13.46
N VAL A 64 -1.99 -11.33 -12.54
CA VAL A 64 -1.84 -12.76 -12.84
C VAL A 64 -3.03 -13.50 -12.25
N VAL A 65 -3.62 -14.42 -13.00
CA VAL A 65 -4.69 -15.29 -12.50
C VAL A 65 -4.19 -16.09 -11.30
N GLY A 66 -4.97 -16.08 -10.21
CA GLY A 66 -4.60 -16.75 -8.96
C GLY A 66 -3.62 -15.95 -8.08
N SER A 67 -3.40 -14.66 -8.40
CA SER A 67 -2.67 -13.74 -7.53
C SER A 67 -3.57 -13.13 -6.45
N ILE A 68 -2.93 -12.60 -5.41
CA ILE A 68 -3.52 -11.64 -4.47
C ILE A 68 -2.92 -10.28 -4.81
N VAL A 69 -3.69 -9.21 -4.67
CA VAL A 69 -3.23 -7.84 -4.95
C VAL A 69 -3.24 -7.01 -3.67
N LEU A 70 -2.13 -6.35 -3.36
CA LEU A 70 -2.01 -5.38 -2.27
C LEU A 70 -1.57 -4.04 -2.85
N VAL A 71 -2.35 -2.99 -2.65
CA VAL A 71 -2.00 -1.64 -3.13
C VAL A 71 -1.99 -0.65 -1.98
N CYS A 72 -0.91 0.11 -1.91
CA CYS A 72 -0.81 1.30 -1.08
C CYS A 72 -0.91 2.55 -1.97
N TRP A 73 -2.08 3.18 -1.97
CA TRP A 73 -2.33 4.39 -2.75
C TRP A 73 -1.58 5.59 -2.18
N THR A 74 -1.09 6.47 -3.06
CA THR A 74 -0.32 7.65 -2.68
C THR A 74 -1.19 8.92 -2.64
N TRP A 75 -0.58 10.08 -2.37
CA TRP A 75 -1.28 11.37 -2.33
C TRP A 75 -1.96 11.70 -3.66
N GLN A 76 -3.19 12.22 -3.58
CA GLN A 76 -3.93 12.70 -4.76
C GLN A 76 -3.15 13.77 -5.55
N SER A 77 -2.41 14.62 -4.85
CA SER A 77 -1.63 15.70 -5.45
C SER A 77 -0.46 15.26 -6.35
N ARG A 78 -0.16 13.96 -6.39
CA ARG A 78 0.87 13.43 -7.31
C ARG A 78 0.37 13.23 -8.73
N ASP A 79 -0.93 13.11 -8.91
CA ASP A 79 -1.55 13.11 -10.23
C ASP A 79 -1.93 14.54 -10.62
N ASN A 80 -1.66 14.93 -11.86
CA ASN A 80 -2.07 16.22 -12.39
C ASN A 80 -3.60 16.38 -12.50
N GLU A 81 -4.30 15.27 -12.52
CA GLU A 81 -5.74 15.13 -12.46
C GLU A 81 -6.07 14.62 -11.05
N LEU A 82 -6.80 15.40 -10.27
CA LEU A 82 -7.21 15.09 -8.89
C LEU A 82 -8.26 13.97 -8.83
N ASP A 83 -8.11 12.93 -9.64
CA ASP A 83 -9.10 11.88 -9.84
C ASP A 83 -8.59 10.51 -9.40
N SER A 84 -8.06 10.43 -8.17
CA SER A 84 -7.62 9.16 -7.60
C SER A 84 -8.76 8.15 -7.46
N ASP A 85 -10.00 8.62 -7.23
CA ASP A 85 -11.17 7.75 -7.11
C ASP A 85 -11.38 6.90 -8.38
N SER A 86 -11.26 7.51 -9.56
CA SER A 86 -11.44 6.80 -10.82
C SER A 86 -10.44 5.66 -10.98
N TRP A 87 -9.18 5.85 -10.60
CA TRP A 87 -8.13 4.82 -10.68
C TRP A 87 -8.37 3.71 -9.66
N ILE A 88 -8.78 4.07 -8.43
CA ILE A 88 -9.14 3.12 -7.36
C ILE A 88 -10.31 2.26 -7.81
N ILE A 89 -11.39 2.88 -8.28
CA ILE A 89 -12.61 2.19 -8.72
C ILE A 89 -12.33 1.31 -9.94
N SER A 90 -11.57 1.80 -10.91
CA SER A 90 -11.17 1.04 -12.10
C SER A 90 -10.44 -0.25 -11.71
N LEU A 91 -9.40 -0.17 -10.86
CA LEU A 91 -8.67 -1.34 -10.41
C LEU A 91 -9.56 -2.27 -9.57
N GLN A 92 -10.32 -1.72 -8.62
CA GLN A 92 -11.26 -2.48 -7.81
C GLN A 92 -12.23 -3.31 -8.65
N ASN A 93 -12.84 -2.68 -9.67
CA ASN A 93 -13.80 -3.34 -10.54
C ASN A 93 -13.13 -4.45 -11.37
N LYS A 94 -11.91 -4.21 -11.85
CA LYS A 94 -11.14 -5.22 -12.58
C LYS A 94 -10.79 -6.43 -11.70
N LEU A 95 -10.40 -6.18 -10.46
CA LEU A 95 -10.11 -7.25 -9.50
C LEU A 95 -11.36 -8.06 -9.16
N LYS A 96 -12.51 -7.39 -8.96
CA LYS A 96 -13.81 -8.04 -8.72
C LYS A 96 -14.25 -8.87 -9.95
N GLU A 97 -14.14 -8.32 -11.16
CA GLU A 97 -14.49 -9.01 -12.42
C GLU A 97 -13.75 -10.34 -12.57
N HIS A 98 -12.48 -10.37 -12.17
CA HIS A 98 -11.64 -11.57 -12.30
C HIS A 98 -11.57 -12.43 -11.02
N ASN A 99 -12.36 -12.10 -10.01
CA ASN A 99 -12.33 -12.76 -8.70
C ASN A 99 -10.90 -12.80 -8.11
N ILE A 100 -10.11 -11.73 -8.30
CA ILE A 100 -8.78 -11.59 -7.72
C ILE A 100 -8.93 -10.97 -6.33
N PRO A 101 -8.50 -11.64 -5.26
CA PRO A 101 -8.53 -11.09 -3.91
C PRO A 101 -7.62 -9.89 -3.80
N TYR A 102 -8.08 -8.86 -3.08
CA TYR A 102 -7.29 -7.65 -2.91
C TYR A 102 -7.49 -6.98 -1.56
N LEU A 103 -6.46 -6.25 -1.16
CA LEU A 103 -6.46 -5.37 -0.01
C LEU A 103 -5.84 -4.04 -0.40
N PHE A 104 -6.53 -2.95 -0.14
CA PHE A 104 -6.03 -1.60 -0.34
C PHE A 104 -5.63 -0.96 0.99
N THR A 105 -4.69 -0.06 0.92
CA THR A 105 -4.30 0.88 1.98
C THR A 105 -3.80 2.16 1.33
N CYS A 106 -3.33 3.12 2.09
CA CYS A 106 -2.77 4.37 1.56
C CYS A 106 -1.59 4.87 2.39
N VAL A 107 -0.83 5.77 1.82
CA VAL A 107 0.24 6.49 2.55
C VAL A 107 -0.35 7.61 3.43
N ASP A 108 -1.44 8.24 2.96
CA ASP A 108 -2.07 9.38 3.60
C ASP A 108 -3.60 9.31 3.46
N ASN A 109 -4.34 9.71 4.49
CA ASN A 109 -5.79 9.64 4.50
C ASN A 109 -6.49 10.71 3.63
N CYS A 110 -5.75 11.61 3.00
CA CYS A 110 -6.30 12.54 2.00
C CYS A 110 -6.96 11.85 0.80
N ILE A 111 -6.66 10.54 0.61
CA ILE A 111 -7.29 9.71 -0.43
C ILE A 111 -8.69 9.23 -0.05
N ILE A 112 -9.08 9.36 1.23
CA ILE A 112 -10.39 8.93 1.69
C ILE A 112 -11.43 9.93 1.24
N THR A 113 -12.43 9.45 0.50
CA THR A 113 -13.56 10.22 0.02
C THR A 113 -14.87 9.60 0.47
N ASP A 114 -15.98 10.28 0.24
CA ASP A 114 -17.33 9.78 0.46
C ASP A 114 -17.92 9.09 -0.79
N ASN A 115 -17.09 8.76 -1.77
CA ASN A 115 -17.50 8.11 -3.00
C ASN A 115 -18.09 6.71 -2.71
N PRO A 116 -19.39 6.48 -2.98
CA PRO A 116 -20.07 5.23 -2.63
C PRO A 116 -19.62 4.04 -3.47
N ASP A 117 -18.93 4.27 -4.59
CA ASP A 117 -18.44 3.21 -5.47
C ASP A 117 -17.13 2.57 -4.97
N ILE A 118 -16.49 3.17 -3.96
CA ILE A 118 -15.31 2.59 -3.33
C ILE A 118 -15.72 1.60 -2.24
N ASP A 119 -15.23 0.36 -2.36
CA ASP A 119 -15.49 -0.72 -1.40
C ASP A 119 -14.51 -0.63 -0.21
N TRP A 120 -14.84 0.20 0.76
CA TRP A 120 -14.01 0.39 1.96
C TRP A 120 -13.83 -0.87 2.82
N THR A 121 -14.63 -1.92 2.62
CA THR A 121 -14.45 -3.20 3.33
C THR A 121 -13.17 -3.93 2.92
N LYS A 122 -12.64 -3.60 1.74
CA LYS A 122 -11.38 -4.11 1.18
C LYS A 122 -10.18 -3.21 1.50
N TRP A 123 -10.33 -2.29 2.44
CA TRP A 123 -9.24 -1.41 2.88
C TRP A 123 -8.74 -1.78 4.26
N TYR A 124 -7.44 -1.61 4.45
CA TYR A 124 -6.80 -1.56 5.75
C TYR A 124 -6.32 -0.14 6.01
N MET A 125 -6.81 0.44 7.07
CA MET A 125 -6.39 1.76 7.53
C MET A 125 -5.68 1.63 8.87
N PHE A 126 -4.56 2.32 9.01
CA PHE A 126 -3.79 2.31 10.24
C PHE A 126 -4.53 3.07 11.35
N PRO A 127 -4.39 2.66 12.62
CA PRO A 127 -4.99 3.37 13.74
C PRO A 127 -4.36 4.76 13.90
N ALA A 128 -5.09 5.71 14.50
CA ALA A 128 -4.50 6.96 14.92
C ALA A 128 -3.36 6.71 15.92
N GLY A 129 -2.28 7.47 15.82
CA GLY A 129 -1.14 7.37 16.71
C GLY A 129 -1.44 7.95 18.11
N THR A 130 -0.63 7.59 19.09
CA THR A 130 -0.75 8.06 20.48
C THR A 130 -0.55 9.56 20.63
N ASN A 131 0.03 10.23 19.64
CA ASN A 131 0.29 11.67 19.60
C ASN A 131 -0.55 12.38 18.53
N ALA A 132 -1.68 11.81 18.13
CA ALA A 132 -2.60 12.48 17.23
C ALA A 132 -3.19 13.71 17.94
N ASP A 133 -2.92 14.91 17.42
CA ASP A 133 -3.43 16.18 17.97
C ASP A 133 -4.94 16.39 17.73
N TYR A 134 -5.63 15.38 17.21
CA TYR A 134 -7.03 15.47 16.82
C TYR A 134 -7.88 14.43 17.54
N GLU A 135 -8.92 14.88 18.19
CA GLU A 135 -9.96 14.07 18.86
C GLU A 135 -10.77 13.18 17.89
N THR A 136 -10.58 13.33 16.60
CA THR A 136 -11.28 12.54 15.59
C THR A 136 -10.59 11.20 15.36
N VAL A 137 -11.31 10.12 15.59
CA VAL A 137 -10.94 8.75 15.21
C VAL A 137 -10.96 8.62 13.68
N THR A 138 -10.15 9.41 13.00
CA THR A 138 -9.99 9.28 11.55
C THR A 138 -8.95 8.21 11.26
N PRO A 139 -9.24 7.28 10.35
CA PRO A 139 -8.25 6.30 9.93
C PRO A 139 -7.03 7.00 9.31
N ARG A 140 -5.84 6.38 9.45
CA ARG A 140 -4.58 6.92 8.95
C ARG A 140 -4.04 6.09 7.80
N GLY A 141 -3.32 6.76 6.89
CA GLY A 141 -2.39 6.09 5.99
C GLY A 141 -1.11 5.67 6.73
N PHE A 142 -0.31 4.83 6.08
CA PHE A 142 0.93 4.28 6.64
C PHE A 142 1.91 5.38 7.10
N TYR A 143 2.11 6.39 6.27
CA TYR A 143 3.04 7.49 6.57
C TYR A 143 2.59 8.32 7.76
N GLN A 144 1.30 8.72 7.80
CA GLN A 144 0.74 9.49 8.90
C GLN A 144 0.85 8.72 10.22
N TRP A 145 0.45 7.44 10.21
CA TRP A 145 0.57 6.58 11.37
C TRP A 145 2.01 6.49 11.86
N ALA A 146 2.97 6.34 10.96
CA ALA A 146 4.38 6.27 11.32
C ALA A 146 4.87 7.56 11.99
N LEU A 147 4.50 8.74 11.46
CA LEU A 147 4.88 10.02 12.05
C LEU A 147 4.22 10.25 13.42
N GLU A 148 2.93 9.97 13.57
CA GLU A 148 2.20 10.13 14.82
C GLU A 148 2.76 9.23 15.94
N ASN A 149 3.28 8.05 15.59
CA ASN A 149 3.94 7.15 16.52
C ASN A 149 5.45 7.43 16.69
N LYS A 150 5.97 8.53 16.08
CA LYS A 150 7.37 8.99 16.21
C LYS A 150 8.41 7.98 15.73
N TYR A 151 8.05 7.17 14.74
CA TYR A 151 9.03 6.33 14.07
C TYR A 151 10.09 7.17 13.37
N ASN A 152 11.30 6.66 13.34
CA ASN A 152 12.39 7.29 12.60
C ASN A 152 12.06 7.32 11.10
N VAL A 153 12.42 8.44 10.47
CA VAL A 153 12.33 8.64 9.02
C VAL A 153 13.71 8.96 8.44
N GLY A 154 13.90 8.61 7.20
CA GLY A 154 15.10 8.97 6.45
C GLY A 154 15.13 10.44 6.01
N PRO A 155 16.21 10.89 5.33
CA PRO A 155 16.35 12.26 4.83
C PRO A 155 15.19 12.74 3.94
N ASP A 156 14.66 11.87 3.09
CA ASP A 156 13.51 12.14 2.23
C ASP A 156 12.18 11.81 2.91
N ARG A 157 12.19 11.65 4.25
CA ARG A 157 11.05 11.46 5.13
C ARG A 157 10.30 10.15 4.96
N HIS A 158 10.91 9.10 4.40
CA HIS A 158 10.30 7.78 4.39
C HIS A 158 10.46 7.09 5.76
N PRO A 159 9.39 6.46 6.29
CA PRO A 159 9.50 5.62 7.49
C PRO A 159 10.54 4.51 7.31
N LEU A 160 11.35 4.25 8.34
CA LEU A 160 12.41 3.25 8.29
C LEU A 160 11.93 1.86 8.76
N GLU A 161 12.84 0.89 8.81
CA GLU A 161 12.56 -0.55 8.99
C GLU A 161 11.66 -0.87 10.20
N GLU A 162 11.79 -0.11 11.27
CA GLU A 162 10.97 -0.33 12.48
C GLU A 162 9.49 -0.06 12.20
N ALA A 163 9.16 1.04 11.52
CA ALA A 163 7.81 1.36 11.12
C ALA A 163 7.22 0.29 10.20
N HIS A 164 8.00 -0.20 9.24
CA HIS A 164 7.56 -1.26 8.34
C HIS A 164 7.29 -2.59 9.07
N ARG A 165 8.15 -2.98 10.01
CA ARG A 165 7.95 -4.18 10.81
C ARG A 165 6.69 -4.10 11.65
N ASP A 166 6.43 -2.96 12.27
CA ASP A 166 5.26 -2.78 13.13
C ASP A 166 3.98 -2.61 12.30
N ALA A 167 4.06 -1.98 11.11
CA ALA A 167 2.98 -1.96 10.13
C ALA A 167 2.61 -3.39 9.68
N TYR A 168 3.61 -4.24 9.40
CA TYR A 168 3.37 -5.66 9.13
C TYR A 168 2.60 -6.34 10.28
N ASN A 169 3.00 -6.10 11.53
CA ASN A 169 2.33 -6.70 12.68
C ASN A 169 0.87 -6.27 12.82
N LEU A 170 0.54 -5.06 12.41
CA LEU A 170 -0.82 -4.53 12.44
C LEU A 170 -1.70 -5.11 11.32
N ILE A 171 -1.20 -5.18 10.09
CA ILE A 171 -2.00 -5.55 8.90
C ILE A 171 -2.06 -7.06 8.65
N LYS A 172 -1.13 -7.85 9.19
CA LYS A 172 -0.95 -9.27 8.85
C LYS A 172 -2.21 -10.13 9.06
N ASP A 173 -2.98 -9.87 10.10
CA ASP A 173 -4.17 -10.69 10.38
C ASP A 173 -5.24 -10.47 9.32
N LYS A 174 -5.51 -9.22 8.93
CA LYS A 174 -6.42 -8.88 7.82
C LYS A 174 -5.94 -9.48 6.49
N PHE A 175 -4.65 -9.43 6.23
CA PHE A 175 -4.07 -10.03 5.03
C PHE A 175 -4.18 -11.57 5.04
N ASN A 176 -3.93 -12.20 6.19
CA ASN A 176 -4.06 -13.66 6.33
C ASN A 176 -5.51 -14.14 6.18
N GLU A 177 -6.51 -13.36 6.61
CA GLU A 177 -7.93 -13.62 6.33
C GLU A 177 -8.17 -13.67 4.82
N LEU A 178 -7.70 -12.64 4.09
CA LEU A 178 -7.80 -12.58 2.64
C LEU A 178 -7.16 -13.80 1.94
N VAL A 179 -5.99 -14.24 2.42
CA VAL A 179 -5.29 -15.43 1.90
C VAL A 179 -6.11 -16.70 2.12
N LYS A 180 -6.76 -16.85 3.28
CA LYS A 180 -7.56 -18.05 3.63
C LYS A 180 -8.86 -18.14 2.82
N GLU A 181 -9.49 -17.01 2.51
CA GLU A 181 -10.71 -16.95 1.70
C GLU A 181 -10.48 -17.44 0.26
N ASN A 182 -9.23 -17.59 -0.18
CA ASN A 182 -8.83 -17.89 -1.56
C ASN A 182 -8.01 -19.19 -1.70
N ASN A 183 -7.93 -20.00 -0.67
CA ASN A 183 -7.42 -21.37 -0.68
C ASN A 183 -8.58 -22.36 -0.54
#